data_fe6572d5a9ef309a0c3a5ab96b5a3690
#
_entry.id   fe6572d5a9ef309a0c3a5ab96b5a3690
#
_cell.length_a   1.000
_cell.length_b   1.000
_cell.length_c   1.000
_cell.angle_alpha   90.00
_cell.angle_beta   90.00
_cell.angle_gamma   90.00
#
_symmetry.space_group_name_H-M   'P 1'
#
loop_
_entity.id
_entity.type
_entity.pdbx_description
1 polymer ?
#
loop_
_entity_poly.entity_id
_entity_poly.type
_entity_poly.pdbx_seq_one_letter_code
_entity_poly.pdbx_strand_id
1 'polypeptide(L)'
;MANLSNYFRFSIAYFGIAVAVSWAFAPLDMELLYAGLAATLNYARVLAKALALLLPLILGLAIYAGWGTMRGRIGGALYAAAATVVLQCGFSLLKSSIPFIVPFWADPYLETADEWLLGRPAWEVLDVALPDWTTG
;
A
#
# COMPACT_ATOMS: atom_id res chain seq x y z
N MET A 1 22.74 0.27 -12.35
CA MET A 1 22.68 0.55 -10.90
C MET A 1 22.27 1.99 -10.56
N ALA A 2 22.64 3.02 -11.35
CA ALA A 2 22.25 4.42 -11.08
C ALA A 2 20.74 4.64 -10.96
N ASN A 3 19.91 4.03 -11.81
CA ASN A 3 18.46 4.17 -11.77
C ASN A 3 17.82 3.59 -10.49
N LEU A 4 18.38 2.51 -9.96
CA LEU A 4 17.86 1.88 -8.74
C LEU A 4 18.13 2.73 -7.48
N SER A 5 19.30 3.36 -7.42
CA SER A 5 19.65 4.32 -6.36
C SER A 5 18.73 5.55 -6.40
N ASN A 6 18.39 6.05 -7.59
CA ASN A 6 17.49 7.18 -7.76
C ASN A 6 16.05 6.82 -7.34
N TYR A 7 15.59 5.62 -7.66
CA TYR A 7 14.28 5.13 -7.22
C TYR A 7 14.19 5.07 -5.69
N PHE A 8 15.21 4.55 -5.02
CA PHE A 8 15.24 4.49 -3.55
C PHE A 8 15.28 5.88 -2.91
N ARG A 9 16.09 6.79 -3.46
CA ARG A 9 16.14 8.20 -2.99
C ARG A 9 14.78 8.87 -3.18
N PHE A 10 14.12 8.66 -4.30
CA PHE A 10 12.76 9.15 -4.53
C PHE A 10 11.77 8.60 -3.50
N SER A 11 11.82 7.30 -3.21
CA SER A 11 10.95 6.66 -2.22
C SER A 11 11.14 7.25 -0.82
N ILE A 12 12.39 7.52 -0.41
CA ILE A 12 12.69 8.18 0.87
C ILE A 12 12.19 9.63 0.88
N ALA A 13 12.45 10.39 -0.18
CA ALA A 13 12.00 11.78 -0.28
C ALA A 13 10.46 11.87 -0.24
N TYR A 14 9.78 11.00 -0.99
CA TYR A 14 8.33 10.89 -0.97
C TYR A 14 7.79 10.55 0.42
N PHE A 15 8.38 9.57 1.09
CA PHE A 15 8.01 9.22 2.47
C PHE A 15 8.22 10.39 3.43
N GLY A 16 9.35 11.11 3.33
CA GLY A 16 9.61 12.30 4.13
C GLY A 16 8.57 13.39 3.92
N ILE A 17 8.16 13.64 2.67
CA ILE A 17 7.08 14.58 2.34
C ILE A 17 5.75 14.10 2.93
N ALA A 18 5.44 12.82 2.80
CA ALA A 18 4.23 12.23 3.36
C ALA A 18 4.15 12.42 4.87
N VAL A 19 5.24 12.17 5.58
CA VAL A 19 5.32 12.39 7.03
C VAL A 19 5.14 13.87 7.37
N ALA A 20 5.80 14.78 6.65
CA ALA A 20 5.69 16.22 6.89
C ALA A 20 4.27 16.74 6.66
N VAL A 21 3.61 16.30 5.57
CA VAL A 21 2.22 16.65 5.27
C VAL A 21 1.28 16.08 6.31
N SER A 22 1.43 14.81 6.68
CA SER A 22 0.61 14.19 7.71
C SER A 22 0.75 14.92 9.05
N TRP A 23 1.96 15.31 9.41
CA TRP A 23 2.21 16.07 10.64
C TRP A 23 1.60 17.47 10.60
N ALA A 24 1.61 18.13 9.46
CA ALA A 24 1.09 19.51 9.34
C ALA A 24 -0.45 19.57 9.35
N PHE A 25 -1.14 18.58 8.81
CA PHE A 25 -2.57 18.65 8.53
C PHE A 25 -3.41 17.62 9.29
N ALA A 26 -2.85 16.48 9.67
CA ALA A 26 -3.56 15.48 10.46
C ALA A 26 -3.10 15.56 11.92
N PRO A 27 -4.01 15.48 12.89
CA PRO A 27 -3.60 15.22 14.25
C PRO A 27 -2.88 13.88 14.24
N LEU A 28 -1.61 13.87 14.68
CA LEU A 28 -0.85 12.64 14.84
C LEU A 28 -1.48 11.81 15.94
N ASP A 29 -2.58 11.17 15.62
CA ASP A 29 -3.20 10.22 16.49
C ASP A 29 -2.43 8.90 16.41
N MET A 30 -2.20 8.30 17.57
CA MET A 30 -1.53 7.00 17.66
C MET A 30 -2.28 5.93 16.86
N GLU A 31 -3.59 6.03 16.72
CA GLU A 31 -4.40 5.14 15.89
C GLU A 31 -4.03 5.23 14.41
N LEU A 32 -3.81 6.42 13.88
CA LEU A 32 -3.38 6.63 12.49
C LEU A 32 -2.01 6.00 12.23
N LEU A 33 -1.08 6.16 13.19
CA LEU A 33 0.24 5.54 13.11
C LEU A 33 0.15 4.02 13.17
N TYR A 34 -0.67 3.47 14.07
CA TYR A 34 -0.90 2.03 14.15
C TYR A 34 -1.56 1.47 12.90
N ALA A 35 -2.55 2.15 12.34
CA ALA A 35 -3.20 1.74 11.09
C ALA A 35 -2.21 1.73 9.92
N GLY A 36 -1.38 2.76 9.80
CA GLY A 36 -0.32 2.84 8.79
C GLY A 36 0.73 1.74 8.95
N LEU A 37 1.15 1.47 10.19
CA LEU A 37 2.09 0.39 10.49
C LEU A 37 1.49 -0.98 10.20
N ALA A 38 0.24 -1.23 10.60
CA ALA A 38 -0.47 -2.49 10.34
C ALA A 38 -0.64 -2.74 8.85
N ALA A 39 -1.02 -1.72 8.07
CA ALA A 39 -1.10 -1.81 6.62
C ALA A 39 0.26 -2.18 6.01
N THR A 40 1.32 -1.50 6.44
CA THR A 40 2.70 -1.78 5.99
C THR A 40 3.13 -3.21 6.29
N LEU A 41 2.87 -3.70 7.51
CA LEU A 41 3.18 -5.08 7.90
C LEU A 41 2.39 -6.10 7.09
N ASN A 42 1.13 -5.78 6.76
CA ASN A 42 0.32 -6.65 5.92
C ASN A 42 0.88 -6.72 4.49
N TYR A 43 1.26 -5.61 3.88
CA TYR A 43 1.94 -5.59 2.57
C TYR A 43 3.26 -6.36 2.60
N ALA A 44 4.06 -6.19 3.65
CA ALA A 44 5.30 -6.95 3.82
C ALA A 44 5.06 -8.46 3.91
N ARG A 45 4.00 -8.89 4.60
CA ARG A 45 3.60 -10.31 4.67
C ARG A 45 3.16 -10.84 3.31
N VAL A 46 2.34 -10.09 2.57
CA VAL A 46 1.90 -10.47 1.21
C VAL A 46 3.11 -10.60 0.28
N LEU A 47 4.03 -9.63 0.32
CA LEU A 47 5.25 -9.66 -0.46
C LEU A 47 6.13 -10.88 -0.09
N ALA A 48 6.28 -11.17 1.21
CA ALA A 48 7.03 -12.33 1.67
C ALA A 48 6.42 -13.66 1.18
N LYS A 49 5.09 -13.79 1.21
CA LYS A 49 4.39 -14.95 0.65
C LYS A 49 4.61 -15.08 -0.86
N ALA A 50 4.49 -13.98 -1.61
CA ALA A 50 4.74 -13.99 -3.05
C ALA A 50 6.19 -14.36 -3.38
N LEU A 51 7.16 -13.86 -2.64
CA LEU A 51 8.57 -14.23 -2.78
C LEU A 51 8.81 -15.71 -2.45
N ALA A 52 8.16 -16.23 -1.41
CA ALA A 52 8.25 -17.66 -1.06
C ALA A 52 7.70 -18.56 -2.17
N LEU A 53 6.59 -18.16 -2.81
CA LEU A 53 6.02 -18.88 -3.95
C LEU A 53 6.93 -18.85 -5.19
N LEU A 54 7.66 -17.75 -5.38
CA LEU A 54 8.59 -17.59 -6.51
C LEU A 54 9.97 -18.23 -6.23
N LEU A 55 10.26 -18.63 -4.99
CA LEU A 55 11.55 -19.17 -4.59
C LEU A 55 12.00 -20.37 -5.44
N PRO A 56 11.15 -21.38 -5.75
CA PRO A 56 11.55 -22.52 -6.59
C PRO A 56 11.95 -22.08 -8.00
N LEU A 57 11.21 -21.11 -8.57
CA LEU A 57 11.52 -20.56 -9.88
C LEU A 57 12.85 -19.79 -9.87
N ILE A 58 13.08 -18.98 -8.84
CA ILE A 58 14.33 -18.23 -8.65
C ILE A 58 15.52 -19.20 -8.53
N LEU A 59 15.37 -20.27 -7.74
CA LEU A 59 16.40 -21.30 -7.58
C LEU A 59 16.67 -22.04 -8.90
N GLY A 60 15.63 -22.43 -9.64
CA GLY A 60 15.78 -23.06 -10.95
C GLY A 60 16.52 -22.17 -11.95
N LEU A 61 16.18 -20.88 -12.02
CA LEU A 61 16.87 -19.90 -12.84
C LEU A 61 18.31 -19.66 -12.38
N ALA A 62 18.58 -19.69 -11.06
CA ALA A 62 19.94 -19.54 -10.53
C ALA A 62 20.85 -20.71 -10.91
N ILE A 63 20.32 -21.93 -10.90
CA ILE A 63 21.04 -23.13 -11.36
C ILE A 63 21.32 -23.04 -12.87
N TYR A 64 20.32 -22.64 -13.65
CA TYR A 64 20.45 -22.55 -15.11
C TYR A 64 21.38 -21.42 -15.57
N ALA A 65 21.26 -20.22 -15.01
CA ALA A 65 22.00 -19.02 -15.44
C ALA A 65 23.37 -18.83 -14.75
N GLY A 66 23.66 -19.65 -13.74
CA GLY A 66 24.85 -19.53 -12.91
C GLY A 66 24.67 -18.54 -11.74
N TRP A 67 25.09 -18.95 -10.55
CA TRP A 67 24.91 -18.23 -9.28
C TRP A 67 25.52 -16.81 -9.28
N GLY A 68 26.68 -16.62 -9.93
CA GLY A 68 27.35 -15.33 -10.01
C GLY A 68 26.51 -14.24 -10.69
N THR A 69 25.81 -14.60 -11.78
CA THR A 69 24.93 -13.69 -12.53
C THR A 69 23.64 -13.38 -11.74
N MET A 70 23.12 -14.35 -11.04
CA MET A 70 21.87 -14.20 -10.29
C MET A 70 22.02 -13.38 -9.01
N ARG A 71 23.16 -13.46 -8.33
CA ARG A 71 23.43 -12.72 -7.07
C ARG A 71 23.22 -11.21 -7.24
N GLY A 72 23.71 -10.62 -8.33
CA GLY A 72 23.53 -9.19 -8.62
C GLY A 72 22.07 -8.83 -8.91
N ARG A 73 21.33 -9.70 -9.61
CA ARG A 73 19.92 -9.50 -9.92
C ARG A 73 19.03 -9.63 -8.70
N ILE A 74 19.30 -10.62 -7.84
CA ILE A 74 18.59 -10.80 -6.56
C ILE A 74 18.81 -9.60 -5.65
N GLY A 75 20.06 -9.12 -5.50
CA GLY A 75 20.36 -7.92 -4.74
C GLY A 75 19.62 -6.69 -5.25
N GLY A 76 19.57 -6.50 -6.58
CA GLY A 76 18.80 -5.43 -7.20
C GLY A 76 17.29 -5.54 -6.94
N ALA A 77 16.73 -6.75 -7.03
CA ALA A 77 15.31 -7.00 -6.77
C ALA A 77 14.95 -6.74 -5.30
N LEU A 78 15.78 -7.18 -4.35
CA LEU A 78 15.57 -6.91 -2.92
C LEU A 78 15.64 -5.41 -2.61
N TYR A 79 16.58 -4.69 -3.23
CA TYR A 79 16.69 -3.25 -3.08
C TYR A 79 15.47 -2.52 -3.66
N ALA A 80 14.97 -2.94 -4.83
CA ALA A 80 13.75 -2.40 -5.42
C ALA A 80 12.51 -2.69 -4.54
N ALA A 81 12.42 -3.91 -4.00
CA ALA A 81 11.35 -4.28 -3.08
C ALA A 81 11.34 -3.41 -1.82
N ALA A 82 12.52 -3.18 -1.22
CA ALA A 82 12.64 -2.29 -0.06
C ALA A 82 12.20 -0.85 -0.39
N ALA A 83 12.62 -0.32 -1.55
CA ALA A 83 12.20 0.99 -2.02
C ALA A 83 10.67 1.09 -2.21
N THR A 84 10.06 0.03 -2.76
CA THR A 84 8.60 -0.05 -2.96
C THR A 84 7.85 -0.08 -1.62
N VAL A 85 8.36 -0.79 -0.62
CA VAL A 85 7.77 -0.80 0.73
C VAL A 85 7.79 0.62 1.33
N VAL A 86 8.91 1.33 1.24
CA VAL A 86 9.03 2.72 1.72
C VAL A 86 8.04 3.64 1.01
N LEU A 87 7.93 3.51 -0.32
CA LEU A 87 6.98 4.29 -1.12
C LEU A 87 5.53 4.01 -0.70
N GLN A 88 5.19 2.75 -0.49
CA GLN A 88 3.86 2.32 -0.06
C GLN A 88 3.50 2.84 1.33
N CYS A 89 4.46 2.88 2.26
CA CYS A 89 4.27 3.51 3.57
C CYS A 89 3.91 4.99 3.43
N GLY A 90 4.65 5.74 2.60
CA GLY A 90 4.37 7.15 2.33
C GLY A 90 2.99 7.35 1.70
N PHE A 91 2.64 6.51 0.73
CA PHE A 91 1.32 6.54 0.10
C PHE A 91 0.19 6.29 1.11
N SER A 92 0.34 5.29 1.98
CA SER A 92 -0.66 4.97 3.00
C SER A 92 -0.85 6.12 3.98
N LEU A 93 0.24 6.77 4.42
CA LEU A 93 0.18 7.95 5.28
C LEU A 93 -0.56 9.11 4.61
N LEU A 94 -0.21 9.44 3.37
CA LEU A 94 -0.89 10.51 2.62
C LEU A 94 -2.37 10.20 2.43
N LYS A 95 -2.70 8.97 2.02
CA LYS A 95 -4.09 8.54 1.84
C LYS A 95 -4.90 8.70 3.13
N SER A 96 -4.35 8.30 4.27
CA SER A 96 -5.00 8.44 5.57
C SER A 96 -5.14 9.90 6.02
N SER A 97 -4.30 10.81 5.50
CA SER A 97 -4.36 12.24 5.81
C SER A 97 -5.34 13.02 4.93
N ILE A 98 -5.79 12.48 3.79
CA ILE A 98 -6.70 13.16 2.85
C ILE A 98 -7.96 13.69 3.55
N PRO A 99 -8.67 12.92 4.42
CA PRO A 99 -9.88 13.40 5.07
C PRO A 99 -9.68 14.66 5.93
N PHE A 100 -8.47 14.85 6.46
CA PHE A 100 -8.12 16.01 7.28
C PHE A 100 -7.72 17.24 6.45
N ILE A 101 -7.25 17.02 5.20
CA ILE A 101 -6.81 18.09 4.29
C ILE A 101 -7.98 18.60 3.45
N VAL A 102 -8.79 17.68 2.96
CA VAL A 102 -9.94 17.99 2.09
C VAL A 102 -11.16 17.27 2.67
N PRO A 103 -12.14 18.03 3.22
CA PRO A 103 -13.38 17.41 3.64
C PRO A 103 -14.07 16.74 2.47
N PHE A 104 -14.63 15.57 2.67
CA PHE A 104 -15.40 14.81 1.67
C PHE A 104 -16.73 15.52 1.40
N TRP A 105 -16.66 16.67 0.73
CA TRP A 105 -17.84 17.48 0.42
C TRP A 105 -18.84 16.76 -0.50
N ALA A 106 -18.37 15.79 -1.27
CA ALA A 106 -19.21 15.04 -2.19
C ALA A 106 -19.99 13.89 -1.51
N ASP A 107 -19.53 13.38 -0.37
CA ASP A 107 -20.12 12.21 0.28
C ASP A 107 -21.60 12.40 0.62
N PRO A 108 -22.07 13.53 1.19
CA PRO A 108 -23.49 13.74 1.46
C PRO A 108 -24.34 13.77 0.19
N TYR A 109 -23.79 14.27 -0.94
CA TYR A 109 -24.49 14.28 -2.21
C TYR A 109 -24.56 12.90 -2.85
N LEU A 110 -23.51 12.11 -2.71
CA LEU A 110 -23.46 10.74 -3.18
C LEU A 110 -24.42 9.85 -2.37
N GLU A 111 -24.42 9.98 -1.05
CA GLU A 111 -25.35 9.29 -0.18
C GLU A 111 -26.81 9.60 -0.53
N THR A 112 -27.14 10.89 -0.73
CA THR A 112 -28.48 11.32 -1.16
C THR A 112 -28.86 10.76 -2.54
N ALA A 113 -27.90 10.71 -3.47
CA ALA A 113 -28.10 10.13 -4.79
C ALA A 113 -28.34 8.61 -4.72
N ASP A 114 -27.61 7.91 -3.89
CA ASP A 114 -27.76 6.48 -3.64
C ASP A 114 -29.13 6.17 -3.02
N GLU A 115 -29.55 6.94 -2.01
CA GLU A 115 -30.88 6.82 -1.39
C GLU A 115 -32.01 7.07 -2.41
N TRP A 116 -31.83 8.08 -3.27
CA TRP A 116 -32.82 8.38 -4.32
C TRP A 116 -32.90 7.27 -5.37
N LEU A 117 -31.77 6.66 -5.73
CA LEU A 117 -31.70 5.64 -6.79
C LEU A 117 -32.08 4.24 -6.30
N LEU A 118 -31.67 3.89 -5.07
CA LEU A 118 -31.78 2.55 -4.52
C LEU A 118 -32.82 2.42 -3.39
N GLY A 119 -33.38 3.56 -2.93
CA GLY A 119 -34.30 3.63 -1.79
C GLY A 119 -33.63 3.39 -0.43
N ARG A 120 -32.32 3.20 -0.42
CA ARG A 120 -31.47 3.03 0.77
C ARG A 120 -30.00 3.22 0.39
N PRO A 121 -29.09 3.41 1.36
CA PRO A 121 -27.66 3.53 1.11
C PRO A 121 -27.10 2.34 0.33
N ALA A 122 -26.22 2.58 -0.65
CA ALA A 122 -25.67 1.55 -1.54
C ALA A 122 -24.98 0.40 -0.78
N TRP A 123 -24.33 0.71 0.35
CA TRP A 123 -23.65 -0.29 1.18
C TRP A 123 -24.63 -1.29 1.80
N GLU A 124 -25.86 -0.87 2.20
CA GLU A 124 -26.89 -1.78 2.70
C GLU A 124 -27.41 -2.72 1.60
N VAL A 125 -27.50 -2.23 0.37
CA VAL A 125 -27.89 -3.06 -0.78
C VAL A 125 -26.84 -4.12 -1.05
N LEU A 126 -25.55 -3.75 -0.96
CA LEU A 126 -24.44 -4.67 -1.14
C LEU A 126 -24.36 -5.72 -0.02
N ASP A 127 -24.60 -5.32 1.22
CA ASP A 127 -24.57 -6.22 2.37
C ASP A 127 -25.67 -7.30 2.28
N VAL A 128 -26.84 -6.93 1.78
CA VAL A 128 -27.93 -7.88 1.50
C VAL A 128 -27.63 -8.76 0.30
N ALA A 129 -26.99 -8.22 -0.74
CA ALA A 129 -26.69 -8.95 -1.96
C ALA A 129 -25.47 -9.89 -1.82
N LEU A 130 -24.55 -9.61 -0.89
CA LEU A 130 -23.29 -10.31 -0.70
C LEU A 130 -23.05 -10.68 0.78
N PRO A 131 -23.95 -11.47 1.39
CA PRO A 131 -23.98 -11.65 2.85
C PRO A 131 -22.75 -12.31 3.46
N ASP A 132 -21.86 -12.96 2.68
CA ASP A 132 -20.80 -13.82 3.23
C ASP A 132 -19.36 -13.35 2.93
N TRP A 133 -19.17 -12.16 2.38
CA TRP A 133 -17.82 -11.71 1.98
C TRP A 133 -17.00 -11.08 3.12
N THR A 134 -17.65 -10.68 4.22
CA THR A 134 -17.04 -9.92 5.31
C THR A 134 -16.75 -10.76 6.56
N THR A 135 -17.20 -12.00 6.64
CA THR A 135 -17.05 -12.88 7.82
C THR A 135 -15.94 -13.93 7.69
N GLY A 136 -15.05 -13.83 6.71
CA GLY A 136 -13.92 -14.73 6.51
C GLY A 136 -12.60 -14.21 7.04
#